data_34779053e2bf2e8bcafcdc2ce653d378
#
_entry.id   34779053e2bf2e8bcafcdc2ce653d378
#
_cell.length_a   1.000
_cell.length_b   1.000
_cell.length_c   1.000
_cell.angle_alpha   90.00
_cell.angle_beta   90.00
_cell.angle_gamma   90.00
#
_symmetry.space_group_name_H-M   'P 1'
#
loop_
_entity.id
_entity.type
_entity.pdbx_description
1 polymer ?
#
loop_
_entity_poly.entity_id
_entity_poly.type
_entity_poly.pdbx_seq_one_letter_code
_entity_poly.pdbx_strand_id
1 'polypeptide(L)'
;MRANGAGRIVQCSSVLGLVAASYRGAYCASKFAIEALSDALRLELRGTGIAVSIIEPGPIRSRFVETALANFRSTVDIEASPHRDIYLTRLSAMEAGGKTAFKLEPEAVAAKLVHAVETRHPKARYFVTTPTYLSAFAKRALPTALLDRLVAWM
;
A
#
# COMPACT_ATOMS: atom_id res chain seq x y z
N MET A 1 -19.19 4.17 -17.66
CA MET A 1 -18.60 2.86 -17.93
C MET A 1 -19.65 1.79 -18.25
N ARG A 2 -20.64 1.54 -17.39
CA ARG A 2 -21.67 0.49 -17.66
C ARG A 2 -22.41 0.72 -18.97
N ALA A 3 -22.86 1.95 -19.23
CA ALA A 3 -23.57 2.28 -20.48
C ALA A 3 -22.70 2.05 -21.75
N ASN A 4 -21.37 2.15 -21.62
CA ASN A 4 -20.44 1.97 -22.73
C ASN A 4 -19.92 0.51 -22.84
N GLY A 5 -20.32 -0.40 -21.96
CA GLY A 5 -19.86 -1.79 -21.92
C GLY A 5 -18.36 -1.99 -21.74
N ALA A 6 -17.62 -0.94 -21.34
CA ALA A 6 -16.18 -0.99 -21.12
C ALA A 6 -15.72 0.03 -20.09
N GLY A 7 -14.65 -0.28 -19.37
CA GLY A 7 -14.05 0.65 -18.42
C GLY A 7 -12.83 0.06 -17.69
N ARG A 8 -12.08 0.95 -17.04
CA ARG A 8 -10.94 0.61 -16.18
C ARG A 8 -11.07 1.36 -14.86
N ILE A 9 -11.05 0.64 -13.75
CA ILE A 9 -10.96 1.18 -12.40
C ILE A 9 -9.64 0.69 -11.83
N VAL A 10 -8.74 1.62 -11.51
CA VAL A 10 -7.43 1.30 -10.96
C VAL A 10 -7.31 1.96 -9.60
N GLN A 11 -7.23 1.16 -8.56
CA GLN A 11 -7.06 1.61 -7.18
C GLN A 11 -5.59 1.57 -6.79
N CYS A 12 -5.14 2.59 -6.04
CA CYS A 12 -3.79 2.63 -5.49
C CYS A 12 -3.81 2.23 -4.01
N SER A 13 -3.43 1.00 -3.74
CA SER A 13 -3.27 0.46 -2.39
C SER A 13 -1.82 0.64 -1.89
N SER A 14 -1.27 -0.33 -1.21
CA SER A 14 0.08 -0.36 -0.66
C SER A 14 0.45 -1.79 -0.25
N VAL A 15 1.74 -2.07 -0.07
CA VAL A 15 2.19 -3.26 0.68
C VAL A 15 1.52 -3.34 2.06
N LEU A 16 1.19 -2.19 2.68
CA LEU A 16 0.47 -2.12 3.95
C LEU A 16 -1.06 -2.31 3.80
N GLY A 17 -1.56 -2.64 2.64
CA GLY A 17 -2.86 -3.24 2.42
C GLY A 17 -2.84 -4.77 2.49
N LEU A 18 -1.65 -5.38 2.48
CA LEU A 18 -1.45 -6.83 2.56
C LEU A 18 -0.98 -7.27 3.95
N VAL A 19 -0.11 -6.48 4.58
CA VAL A 19 0.45 -6.72 5.92
C VAL A 19 0.33 -5.45 6.76
N ALA A 20 0.22 -5.61 8.08
CA ALA A 20 0.14 -4.47 9.00
C ALA A 20 1.54 -4.13 9.54
N ALA A 21 1.78 -2.84 9.79
CA ALA A 21 2.97 -2.35 10.45
C ALA A 21 2.61 -1.62 11.74
N SER A 22 3.43 -1.79 12.78
CA SER A 22 3.22 -1.15 14.08
C SER A 22 3.22 0.38 13.97
N TYR A 23 2.37 1.05 14.74
CA TYR A 23 2.16 2.49 14.76
C TYR A 23 1.67 3.11 13.43
N ARG A 24 1.15 2.27 12.51
CA ARG A 24 0.53 2.68 11.25
C ARG A 24 -0.87 2.10 11.07
N GLY A 25 -1.54 1.74 12.17
CA GLY A 25 -2.81 1.03 12.15
C GLY A 25 -3.88 1.69 11.31
N ALA A 26 -4.11 3.01 11.46
CA ALA A 26 -5.09 3.75 10.67
C ALA A 26 -4.80 3.71 9.16
N TYR A 27 -3.53 3.88 8.78
CA TYR A 27 -3.11 3.77 7.38
C TYR A 27 -3.30 2.35 6.85
N CYS A 28 -2.86 1.33 7.61
CA CYS A 28 -3.08 -0.07 7.23
C CYS A 28 -4.57 -0.36 7.05
N ALA A 29 -5.43 0.04 8.00
CA ALA A 29 -6.87 -0.16 7.92
C ALA A 29 -7.46 0.45 6.64
N SER A 30 -7.05 1.68 6.28
CA SER A 30 -7.50 2.34 5.06
C SER A 30 -7.10 1.55 3.80
N LYS A 31 -5.89 0.99 3.76
CA LYS A 31 -5.40 0.23 2.60
C LYS A 31 -6.01 -1.17 2.53
N PHE A 32 -6.20 -1.85 3.66
CA PHE A 32 -6.96 -3.11 3.71
C PHE A 32 -8.41 -2.92 3.24
N ALA A 33 -9.04 -1.79 3.59
CA ALA A 33 -10.37 -1.47 3.10
C ALA A 33 -10.40 -1.32 1.57
N ILE A 34 -9.40 -0.64 0.97
CA ILE A 34 -9.26 -0.52 -0.49
C ILE A 34 -9.12 -1.91 -1.14
N GLU A 35 -8.33 -2.81 -0.55
CA GLU A 35 -8.17 -4.18 -1.05
C GLU A 35 -9.53 -4.91 -1.09
N ALA A 36 -10.23 -4.93 0.04
CA ALA A 36 -11.51 -5.61 0.17
C ALA A 36 -12.59 -5.02 -0.76
N LEU A 37 -12.72 -3.69 -0.80
CA LEU A 37 -13.67 -3.01 -1.67
C LEU A 37 -13.37 -3.27 -3.16
N SER A 38 -12.10 -3.28 -3.55
CA SER A 38 -11.70 -3.54 -4.93
C SER A 38 -11.97 -4.99 -5.34
N ASP A 39 -11.75 -5.94 -4.44
CA ASP A 39 -12.05 -7.35 -4.69
C ASP A 39 -13.57 -7.56 -4.82
N ALA A 40 -14.39 -6.96 -3.95
CA ALA A 40 -15.85 -6.99 -4.06
C ALA A 40 -16.32 -6.39 -5.38
N LEU A 41 -15.86 -5.17 -5.70
CA LEU A 41 -16.21 -4.46 -6.93
C LEU A 41 -15.82 -5.26 -8.19
N ARG A 42 -14.68 -5.94 -8.17
CA ARG A 42 -14.24 -6.79 -9.28
C ARG A 42 -15.17 -7.98 -9.50
N LEU A 43 -15.71 -8.55 -8.43
CA LEU A 43 -16.70 -9.64 -8.51
C LEU A 43 -18.05 -9.14 -9.02
N GLU A 44 -18.52 -7.99 -8.53
CA GLU A 44 -19.78 -7.36 -8.91
C GLU A 44 -19.82 -6.89 -10.38
N LEU A 45 -18.64 -6.55 -10.93
CA LEU A 45 -18.51 -6.06 -12.31
C LEU A 45 -18.22 -7.17 -13.33
N ARG A 46 -18.26 -8.45 -12.93
CA ARG A 46 -18.06 -9.56 -13.87
C ARG A 46 -19.08 -9.48 -15.02
N GLY A 47 -18.61 -9.68 -16.24
CA GLY A 47 -19.45 -9.67 -17.45
C GLY A 47 -19.84 -8.28 -17.95
N THR A 48 -19.46 -7.19 -17.26
CA THR A 48 -19.83 -5.81 -17.67
C THR A 48 -18.84 -5.16 -18.63
N GLY A 49 -17.70 -5.82 -18.93
CA GLY A 49 -16.60 -5.21 -19.68
C GLY A 49 -15.75 -4.20 -18.88
N ILE A 50 -16.05 -4.00 -17.59
CA ILE A 50 -15.29 -3.12 -16.71
C ILE A 50 -14.28 -3.96 -15.92
N ALA A 51 -12.99 -3.63 -16.05
CA ALA A 51 -11.93 -4.26 -15.28
C ALA A 51 -11.55 -3.44 -14.05
N VAL A 52 -11.33 -4.12 -12.92
CA VAL A 52 -10.85 -3.52 -11.66
C VAL A 52 -9.47 -4.06 -11.36
N SER A 53 -8.50 -3.17 -11.18
CA SER A 53 -7.11 -3.47 -10.86
C SER A 53 -6.68 -2.73 -9.59
N ILE A 54 -5.77 -3.33 -8.84
CA ILE A 54 -5.15 -2.73 -7.67
C ILE A 54 -3.64 -2.62 -7.93
N ILE A 55 -3.07 -1.45 -7.71
CA ILE A 55 -1.62 -1.26 -7.68
C ILE A 55 -1.20 -1.23 -6.23
N GLU A 56 -0.21 -2.03 -5.87
CA GLU A 56 0.26 -2.22 -4.50
C GLU A 56 1.75 -1.85 -4.41
N PRO A 57 2.05 -0.53 -4.27
CA PRO A 57 3.42 -0.08 -4.09
C PRO A 57 3.97 -0.50 -2.72
N GLY A 58 5.25 -0.84 -2.70
CA GLY A 58 6.04 -0.87 -1.49
C GLY A 58 6.81 0.44 -1.32
N PRO A 59 8.10 0.41 -0.93
CA PRO A 59 8.90 1.62 -0.80
C PRO A 59 9.10 2.32 -2.15
N ILE A 60 8.62 3.56 -2.26
CA ILE A 60 8.75 4.43 -3.45
C ILE A 60 9.34 5.76 -3.00
N ARG A 61 10.23 6.34 -3.81
CA ARG A 61 10.74 7.70 -3.61
C ARG A 61 9.65 8.69 -4.00
N SER A 62 9.05 9.32 -3.00
CA SER A 62 7.99 10.30 -3.21
C SER A 62 7.86 11.22 -2.02
N ARG A 63 7.10 12.29 -2.17
CA ARG A 63 6.79 13.22 -1.07
C ARG A 63 5.81 12.67 -0.03
N PHE A 64 5.39 11.41 -0.17
CA PHE A 64 4.44 10.77 0.75
C PHE A 64 4.91 10.79 2.21
N VAL A 65 6.19 10.47 2.45
CA VAL A 65 6.74 10.45 3.81
C VAL A 65 6.77 11.85 4.40
N GLU A 66 7.21 12.85 3.64
CA GLU A 66 7.23 14.27 4.03
C GLU A 66 5.83 14.75 4.43
N THR A 67 4.84 14.49 3.59
CA THR A 67 3.44 14.86 3.84
C THR A 67 2.88 14.13 5.08
N ALA A 68 3.20 12.84 5.23
CA ALA A 68 2.75 12.05 6.37
C ALA A 68 3.35 12.57 7.70
N LEU A 69 4.63 12.96 7.70
CA LEU A 69 5.30 13.56 8.86
C LEU A 69 4.66 14.90 9.24
N ALA A 70 4.43 15.77 8.26
CA ALA A 70 3.80 17.07 8.49
C ALA A 70 2.40 16.91 9.12
N ASN A 71 1.58 16.02 8.55
CA ASN A 71 0.23 15.74 9.08
C ASN A 71 0.28 15.12 10.47
N PHE A 72 1.19 14.19 10.73
CA PHE A 72 1.31 13.57 12.05
C PHE A 72 1.64 14.61 13.12
N ARG A 73 2.60 15.50 12.85
CA ARG A 73 3.01 16.56 13.77
C ARG A 73 1.91 17.60 14.04
N SER A 74 1.05 17.86 13.06
CA SER A 74 -0.05 18.81 13.21
C SER A 74 -1.27 18.25 13.92
N THR A 75 -1.42 16.90 13.97
CA THR A 75 -2.64 16.25 14.48
C THR A 75 -2.43 15.47 15.76
N VAL A 76 -1.20 15.07 16.07
CA VAL A 76 -0.89 14.23 17.24
C VAL A 76 -0.12 15.04 18.28
N ASP A 77 -0.66 15.12 19.50
CA ASP A 77 0.08 15.63 20.64
C ASP A 77 1.09 14.57 21.10
N ILE A 78 2.32 14.73 20.62
CA ILE A 78 3.41 13.78 20.90
C ILE A 78 3.82 13.85 22.36
N GLU A 79 3.85 15.04 22.95
CA GLU A 79 4.33 15.24 24.34
C GLU A 79 3.40 14.63 25.36
N ALA A 80 2.09 14.69 25.15
CA ALA A 80 1.09 14.08 26.01
C ALA A 80 0.89 12.56 25.77
N SER A 81 1.55 11.99 24.73
CA SER A 81 1.36 10.59 24.37
C SER A 81 2.17 9.64 25.25
N PRO A 82 1.57 8.53 25.73
CA PRO A 82 2.32 7.46 26.39
C PRO A 82 3.34 6.77 25.46
N HIS A 83 3.26 7.02 24.15
CA HIS A 83 4.18 6.50 23.13
C HIS A 83 5.21 7.52 22.66
N ARG A 84 5.42 8.62 23.40
CA ARG A 84 6.29 9.74 23.04
C ARG A 84 7.66 9.29 22.49
N ASP A 85 8.38 8.50 23.26
CA ASP A 85 9.75 8.10 22.88
C ASP A 85 9.81 7.23 21.63
N ILE A 86 8.79 6.38 21.46
CA ILE A 86 8.67 5.56 20.25
C ILE A 86 8.34 6.45 19.04
N TYR A 87 7.46 7.44 19.20
CA TYR A 87 7.14 8.38 18.13
C TYR A 87 8.37 9.19 17.73
N LEU A 88 9.11 9.77 18.67
CA LEU A 88 10.32 10.54 18.38
C LEU A 88 11.36 9.69 17.65
N THR A 89 11.62 8.47 18.11
CA THR A 89 12.55 7.54 17.46
C THR A 89 12.14 7.22 16.03
N ARG A 90 10.84 6.94 15.79
CA ARG A 90 10.34 6.61 14.46
C ARG A 90 10.31 7.81 13.52
N LEU A 91 9.95 8.99 14.01
CA LEU A 91 9.98 10.23 13.23
C LEU A 91 11.39 10.53 12.76
N SER A 92 12.39 10.49 13.67
CA SER A 92 13.80 10.70 13.32
C SER A 92 14.29 9.70 12.26
N ALA A 93 13.92 8.42 12.39
CA ALA A 93 14.29 7.40 11.40
C ALA A 93 13.64 7.66 10.03
N MET A 94 12.39 8.15 10.00
CA MET A 94 11.70 8.50 8.76
C MET A 94 12.29 9.75 8.10
N GLU A 95 12.68 10.77 8.88
CA GLU A 95 13.34 11.99 8.42
C GLU A 95 14.73 11.71 7.84
N ALA A 96 15.47 10.80 8.45
CA ALA A 96 16.74 10.30 7.91
C ALA A 96 16.59 9.51 6.60
N GLY A 97 15.37 9.45 6.04
CA GLY A 97 15.08 8.77 4.78
C GLY A 97 14.75 7.29 4.93
N GLY A 98 14.73 6.73 6.14
CA GLY A 98 14.43 5.32 6.40
C GLY A 98 15.39 4.38 5.67
N LYS A 99 15.02 3.09 5.60
CA LYS A 99 15.78 2.11 4.82
C LYS A 99 15.63 2.43 3.33
N THR A 100 16.73 2.67 2.64
CA THR A 100 16.74 2.96 1.19
C THR A 100 16.69 1.72 0.32
N ALA A 101 16.98 0.55 0.90
CA ALA A 101 16.91 -0.73 0.21
C ALA A 101 15.52 -0.96 -0.43
N PHE A 102 15.52 -1.40 -1.67
CA PHE A 102 14.32 -1.69 -2.47
C PHE A 102 13.40 -0.50 -2.79
N LYS A 103 13.82 0.75 -2.51
CA LYS A 103 13.07 1.92 -2.99
C LYS A 103 13.20 2.03 -4.50
N LEU A 104 12.05 2.13 -5.16
CA LEU A 104 11.97 2.42 -6.60
C LEU A 104 11.50 3.86 -6.81
N GLU A 105 11.73 4.36 -8.03
CA GLU A 105 11.25 5.66 -8.46
C GLU A 105 9.74 5.60 -8.80
N PRO A 106 9.02 6.74 -8.78
CA PRO A 106 7.58 6.82 -9.07
C PRO A 106 7.20 6.22 -10.42
N GLU A 107 8.10 6.26 -11.40
CA GLU A 107 7.93 5.70 -12.74
C GLU A 107 7.61 4.20 -12.72
N ALA A 108 8.10 3.48 -11.72
CA ALA A 108 7.77 2.06 -11.55
C ALA A 108 6.28 1.84 -11.24
N VAL A 109 5.65 2.77 -10.52
CA VAL A 109 4.21 2.78 -10.26
C VAL A 109 3.45 3.21 -11.52
N ALA A 110 3.91 4.28 -12.17
CA ALA A 110 3.33 4.81 -13.40
C ALA A 110 3.29 3.75 -14.51
N ALA A 111 4.36 2.99 -14.70
CA ALA A 111 4.40 1.90 -15.66
C ALA A 111 3.34 0.82 -15.42
N LYS A 112 3.05 0.51 -14.13
CA LYS A 112 1.97 -0.44 -13.79
C LYS A 112 0.59 0.16 -14.03
N LEU A 113 0.42 1.46 -13.76
CA LEU A 113 -0.82 2.18 -14.05
C LEU A 113 -1.12 2.19 -15.55
N VAL A 114 -0.14 2.59 -16.37
CA VAL A 114 -0.26 2.59 -17.83
C VAL A 114 -0.64 1.20 -18.34
N HIS A 115 0.09 0.17 -17.91
CA HIS A 115 -0.24 -1.20 -18.29
C HIS A 115 -1.67 -1.61 -17.86
N ALA A 116 -2.13 -1.24 -16.67
CA ALA A 116 -3.47 -1.58 -16.19
C ALA A 116 -4.57 -0.89 -17.01
N VAL A 117 -4.30 0.33 -17.51
CA VAL A 117 -5.26 1.11 -18.31
C VAL A 117 -5.28 0.67 -19.77
N GLU A 118 -4.11 0.43 -20.37
CA GLU A 118 -3.97 0.24 -21.82
C GLU A 118 -4.09 -1.22 -22.28
N THR A 119 -3.71 -2.18 -21.40
CA THR A 119 -3.74 -3.59 -21.80
C THR A 119 -5.17 -4.10 -22.00
N ARG A 120 -5.33 -4.98 -22.99
CA ARG A 120 -6.61 -5.65 -23.24
C ARG A 120 -7.06 -6.54 -22.07
N HIS A 121 -6.10 -7.16 -21.38
CA HIS A 121 -6.35 -8.06 -20.25
C HIS A 121 -5.58 -7.61 -19.01
N PRO A 122 -6.08 -6.59 -18.26
CA PRO A 122 -5.42 -6.10 -17.08
C PRO A 122 -5.42 -7.15 -15.96
N LYS A 123 -4.32 -7.18 -15.21
CA LYS A 123 -4.23 -8.03 -14.02
C LYS A 123 -5.09 -7.43 -12.89
N ALA A 124 -5.63 -8.29 -12.05
CA ALA A 124 -6.34 -7.85 -10.85
C ALA A 124 -5.41 -7.12 -9.86
N ARG A 125 -4.13 -7.54 -9.79
CA ARG A 125 -3.13 -7.00 -8.86
C ARG A 125 -1.80 -6.73 -9.54
N TYR A 126 -1.19 -5.59 -9.18
CA TYR A 126 0.11 -5.12 -9.67
C TYR A 126 1.03 -4.81 -8.50
N PHE A 127 1.82 -5.77 -8.10
CA PHE A 127 2.90 -5.54 -7.13
C PHE A 127 4.03 -4.74 -7.78
N VAL A 128 4.57 -3.74 -7.09
CA VAL A 128 5.58 -2.85 -7.69
C VAL A 128 6.99 -3.15 -7.20
N THR A 129 7.18 -3.36 -5.90
CA THR A 129 8.51 -3.58 -5.32
C THR A 129 8.71 -5.01 -4.83
N THR A 130 9.96 -5.47 -4.73
CA THR A 130 10.30 -6.79 -4.17
C THR A 130 9.67 -7.03 -2.79
N PRO A 131 9.70 -6.08 -1.82
CA PRO A 131 9.03 -6.27 -0.54
C PRO A 131 7.53 -6.55 -0.67
N THR A 132 6.85 -5.97 -1.67
CA THR A 132 5.42 -6.23 -1.88
C THR A 132 5.16 -7.66 -2.33
N TYR A 133 5.97 -8.19 -3.27
CA TYR A 133 5.87 -9.59 -3.68
C TYR A 133 6.11 -10.55 -2.50
N LEU A 134 7.15 -10.28 -1.71
CA LEU A 134 7.47 -11.09 -0.54
C LEU A 134 6.36 -11.04 0.51
N SER A 135 5.81 -9.85 0.79
CA SER A 135 4.71 -9.68 1.74
C SER A 135 3.44 -10.39 1.28
N ALA A 136 3.11 -10.30 -0.01
CA ALA A 136 1.96 -11.01 -0.59
C ALA A 136 2.08 -12.52 -0.46
N PHE A 137 3.26 -13.06 -0.69
CA PHE A 137 3.56 -14.49 -0.51
C PHE A 137 3.53 -14.88 0.98
N ALA A 138 4.26 -14.14 1.83
CA ALA A 138 4.35 -14.41 3.26
C ALA A 138 2.98 -14.41 3.94
N LYS A 139 2.11 -13.44 3.60
CA LYS A 139 0.74 -13.37 4.13
C LYS A 139 -0.09 -14.60 3.85
N ARG A 140 0.15 -15.29 2.73
CA ARG A 140 -0.58 -16.50 2.34
C ARG A 140 0.05 -17.79 2.88
N ALA A 141 1.38 -17.81 3.05
CA ALA A 141 2.13 -19.01 3.37
C ALA A 141 2.46 -19.15 4.86
N LEU A 142 2.56 -18.05 5.60
CA LEU A 142 3.03 -18.07 6.99
C LEU A 142 1.88 -18.00 8.00
N PRO A 143 1.96 -18.75 9.11
CA PRO A 143 1.15 -18.51 10.29
C PRO A 143 1.37 -17.10 10.85
N THR A 144 0.35 -16.52 11.50
CA THR A 144 0.37 -15.15 12.02
C THR A 144 1.62 -14.86 12.86
N ALA A 145 2.01 -15.73 13.77
CA ALA A 145 3.17 -15.52 14.64
C ALA A 145 4.50 -15.39 13.87
N LEU A 146 4.66 -16.09 12.75
CA LEU A 146 5.85 -15.95 11.89
C LEU A 146 5.77 -14.69 11.03
N LEU A 147 4.59 -14.36 10.54
CA LEU A 147 4.36 -13.13 9.79
C LEU A 147 4.66 -11.91 10.66
N ASP A 148 4.19 -11.88 11.90
CA ASP A 148 4.42 -10.79 12.84
C ASP A 148 5.91 -10.57 13.11
N ARG A 149 6.66 -11.66 13.28
CA ARG A 149 8.13 -11.59 13.41
C ARG A 149 8.79 -11.00 12.16
N LEU A 150 8.35 -11.40 10.98
CA LEU A 150 8.88 -10.87 9.72
C LEU A 150 8.58 -9.38 9.57
N VAL A 151 7.35 -8.96 9.86
CA VAL A 151 6.91 -7.56 9.70
C VAL A 151 7.51 -6.65 10.78
N ALA A 152 7.81 -7.17 11.98
CA ALA A 152 8.47 -6.38 13.03
C ALA A 152 9.84 -5.80 12.59
N TRP A 153 10.49 -6.42 11.60
CA TRP A 153 11.75 -5.95 11.02
C TRP A 153 11.59 -4.92 9.89
N MET A 154 10.37 -4.68 9.40
CA MET A 154 10.05 -3.73 8.32
C MET A 154 9.83 -2.32 8.87
#